data_b8b415407142761b6e73b921e1f302fe
#
_entry.id   b8b415407142761b6e73b921e1f302fe
#
_cell.length_a   1.000
_cell.length_b   1.000
_cell.length_c   1.000
_cell.angle_alpha   90.00
_cell.angle_beta   90.00
_cell.angle_gamma   90.00
#
_symmetry.space_group_name_H-M   'P 1'
#
loop_
_entity.id
_entity.type
_entity.pdbx_description
1 polymer ?
#
loop_
_entity_poly.entity_id
_entity_poly.type
_entity_poly.pdbx_seq_one_letter_code
_entity_poly.pdbx_strand_id
1 'polypeptide(L)'
;ETRSTELNEQLRQAEKQRIPKRQTPFSKAFVEFIPTDWAPYPDELPEPLSSAPSATAHRDALAARFDSDRLVIPAGHLMRRNNDCDYPFRPNTAFAYYSGLGTDREPNAVLVVDTTAETRDVLYFKPRAPRTDREFYADPTYGEMWVGQRESLEEMAAMTGLVCRDISQLDDALSTGDATVRVIRDADETVTATV
;
A
#
# COMPACT_ATOMS: atom_id res chain seq x y z
N GLU A 1 -2.66 17.22 -19.17
CA GLU A 1 -2.35 17.85 -17.86
C GLU A 1 -3.61 18.11 -17.01
N THR A 2 -4.71 18.65 -17.60
CA THR A 2 -5.92 19.02 -16.84
C THR A 2 -6.67 17.81 -16.26
N ARG A 3 -6.76 16.69 -16.98
CA ARG A 3 -7.53 15.51 -16.59
C ARG A 3 -6.86 14.71 -15.45
N SER A 4 -5.53 14.68 -15.42
CA SER A 4 -4.77 14.04 -14.33
C SER A 4 -4.88 14.83 -13.02
N THR A 5 -4.89 16.16 -13.10
CA THR A 5 -5.02 17.04 -11.94
C THR A 5 -6.43 16.94 -11.34
N GLU A 6 -7.47 16.87 -12.17
CA GLU A 6 -8.86 16.69 -11.72
C GLU A 6 -9.09 15.32 -11.07
N LEU A 7 -8.50 14.25 -11.62
CA LEU A 7 -8.59 12.91 -11.06
C LEU A 7 -7.89 12.82 -9.69
N ASN A 8 -6.68 13.39 -9.58
CA ASN A 8 -5.96 13.46 -8.31
C ASN A 8 -6.70 14.27 -7.24
N GLU A 9 -7.42 15.31 -7.65
CA GLU A 9 -8.23 16.10 -6.73
C GLU A 9 -9.50 15.35 -6.30
N GLN A 10 -10.11 14.59 -7.20
CA GLN A 10 -11.23 13.70 -6.90
C GLN A 10 -10.81 12.54 -5.97
N LEU A 11 -9.63 11.95 -6.16
CA LEU A 11 -9.07 10.91 -5.29
C LEU A 11 -8.76 11.47 -3.90
N ARG A 12 -8.15 12.64 -3.80
CA ARG A 12 -7.93 13.34 -2.51
C ARG A 12 -9.24 13.72 -1.82
N GLN A 13 -10.28 14.06 -2.57
CA GLN A 13 -11.61 14.34 -2.02
C GLN A 13 -12.31 13.05 -1.59
N ALA A 14 -12.14 11.95 -2.31
CA ALA A 14 -12.66 10.63 -1.95
C ALA A 14 -11.96 10.08 -0.69
N GLU A 15 -10.64 10.26 -0.55
CA GLU A 15 -9.92 9.94 0.68
C GLU A 15 -10.38 10.80 1.86
N LYS A 16 -10.59 12.10 1.66
CA LYS A 16 -11.17 12.97 2.70
C LYS A 16 -12.61 12.61 3.05
N GLN A 17 -13.37 12.02 2.14
CA GLN A 17 -14.74 11.55 2.39
C GLN A 17 -14.77 10.16 3.04
N ARG A 18 -13.70 9.36 2.96
CA ARG A 18 -13.59 8.06 3.63
C ARG A 18 -13.46 8.16 5.16
N ILE A 19 -13.01 9.29 5.68
CA ILE A 19 -13.08 9.54 7.12
C ILE A 19 -14.56 9.72 7.47
N PRO A 20 -15.17 8.83 8.27
CA PRO A 20 -16.60 8.93 8.57
C PRO A 20 -16.94 10.33 9.06
N LYS A 21 -17.93 10.99 8.45
CA LYS A 21 -18.40 12.34 8.83
C LYS A 21 -18.90 12.43 10.28
N ARG A 22 -18.95 11.32 11.01
CA ARG A 22 -19.41 11.19 12.39
C ARG A 22 -18.29 11.17 13.44
N GLN A 23 -17.06 11.48 13.09
CA GLN A 23 -16.04 11.61 14.14
C GLN A 23 -16.35 12.84 15.01
N THR A 24 -16.65 12.57 16.27
CA THR A 24 -16.66 13.60 17.29
C THR A 24 -15.31 14.32 17.24
N PRO A 25 -15.28 15.66 17.19
CA PRO A 25 -14.02 16.38 17.20
C PRO A 25 -13.21 15.96 18.43
N PHE A 26 -11.97 15.55 18.22
CA PHE A 26 -11.07 15.23 19.31
C PHE A 26 -10.75 16.51 20.09
N SER A 27 -10.78 16.43 21.42
CA SER A 27 -10.40 17.55 22.26
C SER A 27 -8.90 17.85 22.10
N LYS A 28 -8.50 19.11 22.32
CA LYS A 28 -7.09 19.48 22.32
C LYS A 28 -6.26 18.62 23.27
N ALA A 29 -6.77 18.41 24.50
CA ALA A 29 -6.11 17.58 25.49
C ALA A 29 -5.90 16.13 25.02
N PHE A 30 -6.87 15.54 24.28
CA PHE A 30 -6.71 14.21 23.70
C PHE A 30 -5.61 14.19 22.65
N VAL A 31 -5.60 15.15 21.73
CA VAL A 31 -4.61 15.22 20.63
C VAL A 31 -3.19 15.41 21.19
N GLU A 32 -3.04 16.17 22.27
CA GLU A 32 -1.76 16.37 22.95
C GLU A 32 -1.31 15.14 23.75
N PHE A 33 -2.26 14.38 24.29
CA PHE A 33 -1.98 13.18 25.09
C PHE A 33 -1.68 11.94 24.25
N ILE A 34 -2.43 11.72 23.16
CA ILE A 34 -2.42 10.44 22.45
C ILE A 34 -1.05 10.02 21.87
N PRO A 35 -0.14 10.91 21.46
CA PRO A 35 1.18 10.52 20.99
C PRO A 35 2.21 10.28 22.10
N THR A 36 1.84 10.46 23.39
CA THR A 36 2.78 10.39 24.51
C THR A 36 2.88 8.97 25.09
N ASP A 37 4.00 8.69 25.73
CA ASP A 37 4.26 7.48 26.54
C ASP A 37 4.16 6.13 25.80
N TRP A 38 4.22 6.14 24.47
CA TRP A 38 4.35 4.92 23.70
C TRP A 38 5.79 4.39 23.75
N ALA A 39 5.95 3.07 23.85
CA ALA A 39 7.24 2.45 23.68
C ALA A 39 7.83 2.83 22.31
N PRO A 40 9.13 3.04 22.18
CA PRO A 40 9.77 3.30 20.89
C PRO A 40 9.54 2.09 19.96
N TYR A 41 9.60 2.34 18.66
CA TYR A 41 9.67 1.25 17.70
C TYR A 41 10.99 0.49 17.87
N PRO A 42 11.02 -0.83 17.60
CA PRO A 42 12.28 -1.58 17.58
C PRO A 42 13.28 -0.95 16.61
N ASP A 43 14.54 -0.88 17.03
CA ASP A 43 15.64 -0.44 16.16
C ASP A 43 16.10 -1.54 15.19
N GLU A 44 15.78 -2.80 15.52
CA GLU A 44 16.13 -3.96 14.70
C GLU A 44 15.10 -4.16 13.59
N LEU A 45 15.58 -4.37 12.37
CA LEU A 45 14.72 -4.70 11.25
C LEU A 45 14.13 -6.11 11.42
N PRO A 46 12.88 -6.32 10.98
CA PRO A 46 12.26 -7.63 11.05
C PRO A 46 12.97 -8.65 10.16
N GLU A 47 12.90 -9.91 10.56
CA GLU A 47 13.42 -11.02 9.77
C GLU A 47 12.67 -11.16 8.42
N PRO A 48 13.35 -11.59 7.37
CA PRO A 48 12.71 -11.84 6.09
C PRO A 48 11.57 -12.88 6.20
N LEU A 49 10.48 -12.63 5.48
CA LEU A 49 9.39 -13.59 5.37
C LEU A 49 9.88 -14.89 4.74
N SER A 50 9.44 -16.02 5.26
CA SER A 50 9.75 -17.33 4.68
C SER A 50 9.27 -17.49 3.23
N SER A 51 8.28 -16.72 2.82
CA SER A 51 7.75 -16.62 1.45
C SER A 51 8.62 -15.78 0.50
N ALA A 52 9.48 -14.89 1.01
CA ALA A 52 10.21 -13.93 0.19
C ALA A 52 11.09 -14.58 -0.90
N PRO A 53 11.87 -15.66 -0.64
CA PRO A 53 12.65 -16.30 -1.71
C PRO A 53 11.78 -16.88 -2.82
N SER A 54 10.66 -17.51 -2.46
CA SER A 54 9.73 -18.06 -3.45
C SER A 54 9.06 -16.97 -4.27
N ALA A 55 8.62 -15.89 -3.64
CA ALA A 55 8.03 -14.74 -4.32
C ALA A 55 9.02 -14.11 -5.31
N THR A 56 10.31 -14.00 -4.95
CA THR A 56 11.37 -13.53 -5.85
C THR A 56 11.49 -14.43 -7.08
N ALA A 57 11.57 -15.75 -6.89
CA ALA A 57 11.63 -16.70 -8.01
C ALA A 57 10.39 -16.62 -8.92
N HIS A 58 9.21 -16.36 -8.34
CA HIS A 58 7.99 -16.16 -9.12
C HIS A 58 8.05 -14.89 -9.96
N ARG A 59 8.57 -13.76 -9.41
CA ARG A 59 8.75 -12.52 -10.16
C ARG A 59 9.79 -12.67 -11.27
N ASP A 60 10.87 -13.41 -11.03
CA ASP A 60 11.87 -13.71 -12.07
C ASP A 60 11.25 -14.49 -13.24
N ALA A 61 10.46 -15.52 -12.93
CA ALA A 61 9.76 -16.31 -13.94
C ALA A 61 8.69 -15.49 -14.68
N LEU A 62 8.03 -14.53 -13.99
CA LEU A 62 7.08 -13.62 -14.61
C LEU A 62 7.80 -12.67 -15.57
N ALA A 63 8.84 -11.98 -15.09
CA ALA A 63 9.61 -11.03 -15.90
C ALA A 63 10.20 -11.64 -17.16
N ALA A 64 10.64 -12.90 -17.10
CA ALA A 64 11.15 -13.61 -18.27
C ALA A 64 10.11 -13.85 -19.37
N ARG A 65 8.81 -13.66 -19.09
CA ARG A 65 7.71 -13.83 -20.05
C ARG A 65 7.16 -12.54 -20.62
N PHE A 66 7.50 -11.42 -19.99
CA PHE A 66 6.97 -10.09 -20.31
C PHE A 66 8.14 -9.12 -20.52
N ASP A 67 8.79 -9.24 -21.67
CA ASP A 67 9.87 -8.34 -22.07
C ASP A 67 9.29 -6.96 -22.46
N SER A 68 9.93 -5.90 -21.99
CA SER A 68 9.53 -4.50 -22.25
C SER A 68 8.16 -4.09 -21.68
N ASP A 69 7.63 -4.84 -20.74
CA ASP A 69 6.36 -4.55 -20.09
C ASP A 69 6.54 -4.05 -18.64
N ARG A 70 5.60 -3.24 -18.21
CA ARG A 70 5.38 -2.86 -16.80
C ARG A 70 4.13 -3.54 -16.29
N LEU A 71 4.30 -4.47 -15.37
CA LEU A 71 3.22 -5.29 -14.82
C LEU A 71 2.75 -4.68 -13.49
N VAL A 72 1.48 -4.33 -13.40
CA VAL A 72 0.86 -3.69 -12.23
C VAL A 72 -0.05 -4.70 -11.56
N ILE A 73 0.26 -5.04 -10.31
CA ILE A 73 -0.39 -6.11 -9.56
C ILE A 73 -0.95 -5.53 -8.25
N PRO A 74 -2.22 -5.07 -8.22
CA PRO A 74 -2.83 -4.52 -7.03
C PRO A 74 -3.15 -5.59 -5.99
N ALA A 75 -3.03 -5.23 -4.72
CA ALA A 75 -3.49 -6.06 -3.60
C ALA A 75 -5.03 -6.10 -3.49
N GLY A 76 -5.67 -5.03 -3.91
CA GLY A 76 -7.09 -4.79 -3.67
C GLY A 76 -7.32 -4.05 -2.35
N HIS A 77 -8.57 -3.80 -2.04
CA HIS A 77 -9.00 -2.99 -0.90
C HIS A 77 -9.78 -3.82 0.13
N LEU A 78 -9.97 -3.24 1.32
CA LEU A 78 -10.83 -3.81 2.35
C LEU A 78 -12.28 -3.94 1.85
N MET A 79 -12.86 -5.10 2.10
CA MET A 79 -14.26 -5.39 1.77
C MET A 79 -15.17 -5.08 2.96
N ARG A 80 -16.13 -4.18 2.77
CA ARG A 80 -17.09 -3.84 3.81
C ARG A 80 -17.98 -5.04 4.15
N ARG A 81 -17.99 -5.40 5.44
CA ARG A 81 -18.86 -6.45 5.98
C ARG A 81 -20.24 -5.90 6.36
N ASN A 82 -20.24 -4.82 7.14
CA ASN A 82 -21.43 -4.10 7.56
C ASN A 82 -21.03 -2.66 7.95
N ASN A 83 -21.94 -1.83 8.39
CA ASN A 83 -21.85 -0.40 8.68
C ASN A 83 -20.42 0.17 8.79
N ASP A 84 -19.66 -0.23 9.83
CA ASP A 84 -18.36 0.29 10.21
C ASP A 84 -17.27 -0.80 10.33
N CYS A 85 -17.62 -2.06 10.01
CA CYS A 85 -16.70 -3.18 10.08
C CYS A 85 -16.37 -3.71 8.69
N ASP A 86 -15.11 -3.99 8.46
CA ASP A 86 -14.63 -4.67 7.27
C ASP A 86 -14.40 -6.17 7.55
N TYR A 87 -14.35 -6.98 6.51
CA TYR A 87 -13.81 -8.33 6.61
C TYR A 87 -12.29 -8.26 6.83
N PRO A 88 -11.68 -9.29 7.47
CA PRO A 88 -10.24 -9.45 7.44
C PRO A 88 -9.71 -9.31 6.02
N PHE A 89 -8.66 -8.55 5.85
CA PHE A 89 -8.11 -8.28 4.52
C PHE A 89 -7.55 -9.56 3.89
N ARG A 90 -7.95 -9.83 2.68
CA ARG A 90 -7.39 -10.87 1.84
C ARG A 90 -6.94 -10.28 0.51
N PRO A 91 -5.64 -10.22 0.25
CA PRO A 91 -5.14 -9.64 -0.99
C PRO A 91 -5.55 -10.49 -2.20
N ASN A 92 -5.53 -9.86 -3.37
CA ASN A 92 -5.62 -10.58 -4.63
C ASN A 92 -4.56 -11.69 -4.66
N THR A 93 -4.94 -12.87 -5.16
CA THR A 93 -4.08 -14.06 -5.16
C THR A 93 -2.76 -13.85 -5.91
N ALA A 94 -2.79 -13.10 -7.02
CA ALA A 94 -1.57 -12.80 -7.76
C ALA A 94 -0.66 -11.85 -6.95
N PHE A 95 -1.24 -10.84 -6.27
CA PHE A 95 -0.46 -9.99 -5.37
C PHE A 95 0.24 -10.82 -4.29
N ALA A 96 -0.49 -11.67 -3.58
CA ALA A 96 0.08 -12.54 -2.54
C ALA A 96 1.17 -13.46 -3.10
N TYR A 97 0.96 -14.03 -4.27
CA TYR A 97 1.90 -14.94 -4.93
C TYR A 97 3.21 -14.27 -5.35
N TYR A 98 3.14 -13.05 -5.88
CA TYR A 98 4.31 -12.32 -6.36
C TYR A 98 4.98 -11.43 -5.30
N SER A 99 4.25 -10.93 -4.29
CA SER A 99 4.83 -10.13 -3.22
C SER A 99 5.35 -10.96 -2.04
N GLY A 100 4.79 -12.14 -1.83
CA GLY A 100 5.03 -12.95 -0.64
C GLY A 100 4.23 -12.50 0.59
N LEU A 101 3.41 -11.44 0.47
CA LEU A 101 2.57 -10.92 1.54
C LEU A 101 1.25 -11.71 1.60
N GLY A 102 0.92 -12.20 2.78
CA GLY A 102 -0.29 -12.97 3.05
C GLY A 102 -1.50 -12.13 3.43
N THR A 103 -2.47 -12.78 4.10
CA THR A 103 -3.66 -12.14 4.65
C THR A 103 -3.32 -11.10 5.71
N ASP A 104 -4.22 -10.13 5.88
CA ASP A 104 -4.11 -9.02 6.82
C ASP A 104 -2.90 -8.07 6.60
N ARG A 105 -2.32 -8.13 5.41
CA ARG A 105 -1.17 -7.29 5.03
C ARG A 105 -1.53 -6.35 3.88
N GLU A 106 -1.29 -5.08 4.09
CA GLU A 106 -1.22 -3.97 3.16
C GLU A 106 -2.39 -3.87 2.16
N PRO A 107 -3.61 -3.57 2.63
CA PRO A 107 -4.69 -3.19 1.72
C PRO A 107 -4.29 -1.97 0.89
N ASN A 108 -4.73 -1.95 -0.37
CA ASN A 108 -4.44 -0.93 -1.38
C ASN A 108 -2.95 -0.84 -1.80
N ALA A 109 -2.10 -1.80 -1.42
CA ALA A 109 -0.74 -1.87 -1.94
C ALA A 109 -0.73 -2.30 -3.40
N VAL A 110 0.33 -1.90 -4.13
CA VAL A 110 0.52 -2.26 -5.54
C VAL A 110 1.96 -2.72 -5.76
N LEU A 111 2.12 -3.94 -6.26
CA LEU A 111 3.40 -4.42 -6.73
C LEU A 111 3.55 -4.05 -8.21
N VAL A 112 4.65 -3.40 -8.55
CA VAL A 112 5.03 -3.11 -9.94
C VAL A 112 6.27 -3.93 -10.29
N VAL A 113 6.18 -4.70 -11.37
CA VAL A 113 7.32 -5.41 -11.98
C VAL A 113 7.57 -4.77 -13.35
N ASP A 114 8.59 -3.94 -13.45
CA ASP A 114 8.92 -3.19 -14.65
C ASP A 114 10.22 -3.73 -15.27
N THR A 115 10.09 -4.46 -16.37
CA THR A 115 11.23 -5.09 -17.02
C THR A 115 12.11 -4.11 -17.79
N THR A 116 11.71 -2.85 -17.89
CA THR A 116 12.48 -1.78 -18.55
C THR A 116 13.25 -0.91 -17.56
N ALA A 117 12.92 -0.98 -16.26
CA ALA A 117 13.51 -0.15 -15.24
C ALA A 117 14.76 -0.77 -14.62
N GLU A 118 15.69 0.07 -14.14
CA GLU A 118 16.86 -0.37 -13.38
C GLU A 118 16.44 -1.10 -12.09
N THR A 119 15.44 -0.56 -11.40
CA THR A 119 14.80 -1.23 -10.26
C THR A 119 13.52 -1.89 -10.75
N ARG A 120 13.60 -3.18 -11.04
CA ARG A 120 12.52 -3.96 -11.64
C ARG A 120 11.32 -4.10 -10.72
N ASP A 121 11.55 -4.53 -9.49
CA ASP A 121 10.48 -4.95 -8.56
C ASP A 121 10.31 -3.89 -7.46
N VAL A 122 9.18 -3.19 -7.47
CA VAL A 122 8.87 -2.14 -6.49
C VAL A 122 7.51 -2.38 -5.87
N LEU A 123 7.44 -2.40 -4.54
CA LEU A 123 6.20 -2.44 -3.78
C LEU A 123 5.83 -1.01 -3.36
N TYR A 124 4.68 -0.56 -3.82
CA TYR A 124 4.06 0.70 -3.41
C TYR A 124 3.01 0.41 -2.35
N PHE A 125 3.16 0.98 -1.16
CA PHE A 125 2.19 0.85 -0.09
C PHE A 125 2.18 2.11 0.77
N LYS A 126 1.21 2.23 1.65
CA LYS A 126 1.17 3.34 2.60
C LYS A 126 1.95 2.97 3.85
N PRO A 127 3.16 3.53 4.10
CA PRO A 127 3.92 3.22 5.30
C PRO A 127 3.21 3.76 6.55
N ARG A 128 3.59 3.26 7.73
CA ARG A 128 3.03 3.78 8.98
C ARG A 128 3.31 5.28 9.13
N ALA A 129 2.30 6.01 9.60
CA ALA A 129 2.44 7.40 9.97
C ALA A 129 3.12 7.57 11.34
N PRO A 130 3.82 8.69 11.58
CA PRO A 130 4.28 9.03 12.92
C PRO A 130 3.12 9.09 13.92
N ARG A 131 3.36 8.73 15.19
CA ARG A 131 2.33 8.77 16.24
C ARG A 131 1.80 10.17 16.53
N THR A 132 2.51 11.20 16.10
CA THR A 132 2.08 12.60 16.15
C THR A 132 1.13 12.99 15.02
N ASP A 133 0.99 12.13 14.01
CA ASP A 133 0.05 12.36 12.92
C ASP A 133 -1.37 11.97 13.31
N ARG A 134 -2.34 12.68 12.77
CA ARG A 134 -3.76 12.38 12.99
C ARG A 134 -4.15 10.99 12.50
N GLU A 135 -3.49 10.47 11.48
CA GLU A 135 -3.71 9.13 10.96
C GLU A 135 -3.57 8.08 12.05
N PHE A 136 -2.60 8.23 12.94
CA PHE A 136 -2.31 7.28 14.02
C PHE A 136 -3.55 6.86 14.81
N TYR A 137 -4.45 7.80 15.11
CA TYR A 137 -5.62 7.57 15.95
C TYR A 137 -6.97 7.76 15.25
N ALA A 138 -6.99 8.39 14.07
CA ALA A 138 -8.24 8.76 13.40
C ALA A 138 -8.54 7.92 12.15
N ASP A 139 -7.57 7.21 11.62
CA ASP A 139 -7.75 6.38 10.43
C ASP A 139 -7.97 4.91 10.81
N PRO A 140 -9.20 4.36 10.61
CA PRO A 140 -9.49 2.97 10.97
C PRO A 140 -8.83 1.94 10.05
N THR A 141 -8.31 2.36 8.89
CA THR A 141 -7.65 1.47 7.93
C THR A 141 -6.15 1.39 8.15
N TYR A 142 -5.52 2.51 8.49
CA TYR A 142 -4.07 2.64 8.56
C TYR A 142 -3.56 3.10 9.93
N GLY A 143 -4.43 3.59 10.79
CA GLY A 143 -4.05 4.09 12.10
C GLY A 143 -3.60 2.97 13.04
N GLU A 144 -2.39 3.08 13.57
CA GLU A 144 -1.78 2.08 14.46
C GLU A 144 -2.65 1.77 15.70
N MET A 145 -3.40 2.75 16.21
CA MET A 145 -4.35 2.53 17.31
C MET A 145 -5.44 1.52 16.96
N TRP A 146 -5.79 1.38 15.69
CA TRP A 146 -6.89 0.55 15.24
C TRP A 146 -6.43 -0.79 14.72
N VAL A 147 -5.33 -0.81 13.95
CA VAL A 147 -4.87 -2.00 13.24
C VAL A 147 -3.57 -2.59 13.79
N GLY A 148 -3.01 -1.98 14.83
CA GLY A 148 -1.71 -2.37 15.38
C GLY A 148 -0.54 -1.74 14.62
N GLN A 149 0.68 -2.07 15.06
CA GLN A 149 1.89 -1.56 14.45
C GLN A 149 1.98 -2.02 12.98
N ARG A 150 2.19 -1.05 12.11
CA ARG A 150 2.42 -1.27 10.69
C ARG A 150 3.89 -1.01 10.35
N GLU A 151 4.32 -1.48 9.21
CA GLU A 151 5.70 -1.39 8.78
C GLU A 151 6.05 -0.01 8.21
N SER A 152 7.31 0.39 8.42
CA SER A 152 7.97 1.45 7.65
C SER A 152 8.39 0.91 6.27
N LEU A 153 8.87 1.80 5.39
CA LEU A 153 9.42 1.38 4.09
C LEU A 153 10.62 0.43 4.25
N GLU A 154 11.47 0.68 5.24
CA GLU A 154 12.68 -0.12 5.51
C GLU A 154 12.32 -1.50 6.08
N GLU A 155 11.39 -1.55 7.03
CA GLU A 155 10.91 -2.80 7.61
C GLU A 155 10.24 -3.69 6.56
N MET A 156 9.39 -3.11 5.71
CA MET A 156 8.75 -3.85 4.63
C MET A 156 9.77 -4.36 3.60
N ALA A 157 10.78 -3.55 3.29
CA ALA A 157 11.86 -3.97 2.40
C ALA A 157 12.67 -5.13 2.98
N ALA A 158 12.98 -5.08 4.28
CA ALA A 158 13.67 -6.18 4.98
C ALA A 158 12.86 -7.48 4.95
N MET A 159 11.54 -7.38 5.19
CA MET A 159 10.65 -8.54 5.20
C MET A 159 10.47 -9.18 3.81
N THR A 160 10.35 -8.37 2.77
CA THR A 160 9.94 -8.85 1.44
C THR A 160 11.11 -9.01 0.46
N GLY A 161 12.24 -8.36 0.71
CA GLY A 161 13.34 -8.23 -0.23
C GLY A 161 13.02 -7.35 -1.43
N LEU A 162 11.94 -6.57 -1.38
CA LEU A 162 11.52 -5.63 -2.42
C LEU A 162 12.04 -4.23 -2.13
N VAL A 163 12.24 -3.44 -3.17
CA VAL A 163 12.30 -1.99 -3.00
C VAL A 163 10.91 -1.49 -2.66
N CYS A 164 10.78 -0.73 -1.57
CA CYS A 164 9.52 -0.22 -1.10
C CYS A 164 9.43 1.30 -1.27
N ARG A 165 8.27 1.78 -1.72
CA ARG A 165 8.01 3.20 -1.91
C ARG A 165 6.62 3.56 -1.38
N ASP A 166 6.45 4.84 -1.02
CA ASP A 166 5.14 5.35 -0.62
C ASP A 166 4.16 5.28 -1.80
N ILE A 167 2.92 4.86 -1.51
CA ILE A 167 1.87 4.71 -2.51
C ILE A 167 1.57 6.01 -3.28
N SER A 168 1.83 7.16 -2.67
CA SER A 168 1.68 8.46 -3.34
C SER A 168 2.60 8.66 -4.54
N GLN A 169 3.64 7.85 -4.69
CA GLN A 169 4.57 7.89 -5.82
C GLN A 169 4.14 6.98 -6.98
N LEU A 170 3.05 6.21 -6.82
CA LEU A 170 2.63 5.23 -7.81
C LEU A 170 2.22 5.89 -9.14
N ASP A 171 1.43 6.95 -9.10
CA ASP A 171 0.92 7.62 -10.32
C ASP A 171 2.07 8.16 -11.19
N ASP A 172 3.07 8.76 -10.57
CA ASP A 172 4.27 9.23 -11.27
C ASP A 172 5.04 8.05 -11.88
N ALA A 173 5.17 6.96 -11.14
CA ALA A 173 5.86 5.76 -11.63
C ALA A 173 5.13 5.08 -12.80
N LEU A 174 3.80 5.08 -12.81
CA LEU A 174 3.00 4.51 -13.90
C LEU A 174 3.01 5.39 -15.15
N SER A 175 3.17 6.69 -14.99
CA SER A 175 3.16 7.68 -16.08
C SER A 175 4.51 7.88 -16.76
N THR A 176 5.59 7.32 -16.21
CA THR A 176 6.96 7.56 -16.68
C THR A 176 7.43 6.45 -17.64
N GLY A 177 8.09 6.84 -18.74
CA GLY A 177 8.70 5.92 -19.71
C GLY A 177 7.72 5.37 -20.75
N ASP A 178 8.23 4.51 -21.64
CA ASP A 178 7.53 4.01 -22.82
C ASP A 178 7.13 2.52 -22.68
N ALA A 179 7.22 1.95 -21.46
CA ALA A 179 6.85 0.55 -21.24
C ALA A 179 5.36 0.33 -21.50
N THR A 180 5.02 -0.81 -22.10
CA THR A 180 3.62 -1.23 -22.18
C THR A 180 3.12 -1.59 -20.79
N VAL A 181 2.14 -0.85 -20.29
CA VAL A 181 1.57 -1.10 -18.96
C VAL A 181 0.48 -2.16 -19.04
N ARG A 182 0.60 -3.18 -18.18
CA ARG A 182 -0.40 -4.25 -18.03
C ARG A 182 -0.84 -4.31 -16.57
N VAL A 183 -2.13 -4.34 -16.34
CA VAL A 183 -2.72 -4.39 -14.99
C VAL A 183 -3.59 -5.63 -14.81
N ILE A 184 -3.57 -6.20 -13.61
CA ILE A 184 -4.58 -7.18 -13.20
C ILE A 184 -5.87 -6.41 -12.93
N ARG A 185 -6.81 -6.49 -13.88
CA ARG A 185 -8.13 -5.88 -13.74
C ARG A 185 -8.91 -6.54 -12.60
N ASP A 186 -9.94 -5.90 -12.14
CA ASP A 186 -10.87 -6.39 -11.11
C ASP A 186 -10.26 -6.55 -9.70
N ALA A 187 -8.94 -6.40 -9.54
CA ALA A 187 -8.30 -6.39 -8.23
C ALA A 187 -8.46 -5.02 -7.53
N ASP A 188 -8.35 -3.93 -8.31
CA ASP A 188 -8.56 -2.56 -7.87
C ASP A 188 -9.01 -1.70 -9.06
N GLU A 189 -10.23 -1.16 -8.97
CA GLU A 189 -10.81 -0.35 -10.03
C GLU A 189 -10.09 1.00 -10.19
N THR A 190 -9.59 1.56 -9.08
CA THR A 190 -8.87 2.84 -9.10
C THR A 190 -7.55 2.69 -9.84
N VAL A 191 -6.76 1.67 -9.49
CA VAL A 191 -5.49 1.36 -10.18
C VAL A 191 -5.75 1.00 -11.64
N THR A 192 -6.80 0.23 -11.91
CA THR A 192 -7.18 -0.14 -13.29
C THR A 192 -7.53 1.09 -14.14
N ALA A 193 -8.16 2.11 -13.55
CA ALA A 193 -8.52 3.34 -14.27
C ALA A 193 -7.34 4.29 -14.51
N THR A 194 -6.25 4.14 -13.75
CA THR A 194 -5.01 4.95 -13.90
C THR A 194 -4.14 4.44 -15.05
N VAL A 195 -4.26 3.16 -15.38
CA VAL A 195 -3.53 2.45 -16.45
C VAL A 195 -4.34 2.44 -17.74
#